data_3cfd561ae1e6cb36e1a8d702cea90b15
#
_entry.id   3cfd561ae1e6cb36e1a8d702cea90b15
#
_cell.length_a   1.000
_cell.length_b   1.000
_cell.length_c   1.000
_cell.angle_alpha   90.00
_cell.angle_beta   90.00
_cell.angle_gamma   90.00
#
_symmetry.space_group_name_H-M   'P 1'
#
loop_
_entity.id
_entity.type
_entity.pdbx_description
1 polymer ?
#
loop_
_entity_poly.entity_id
_entity_poly.type
_entity_poly.pdbx_seq_one_letter_code
_entity_poly.pdbx_strand_id
1 'polypeptide(L)'
;MGRTKRGKGTKIMAVAAGNSVPVAVAIDSASAHESQLVDETLSASFLDELAARLIGDKAYDFDPLDRHLEDEYGMEMIAPNRENRSRTQDGRPLRRYKRRWVVERLFAWLQWFRRWVTRYEFHAENFLGMVRLGCIKIMLRFL
;
A
#
# COMPACT_ATOMS: atom_id res chain seq x y z
N MET A 1 -14.38 -9.81 4.53
CA MET A 1 -14.68 -8.55 5.25
C MET A 1 -14.36 -8.72 6.72
N GLY A 2 -13.45 -7.90 7.25
CA GLY A 2 -13.07 -7.90 8.66
C GLY A 2 -13.95 -7.00 9.53
N ARG A 3 -14.01 -7.32 10.82
CA ARG A 3 -14.68 -6.47 11.82
C ARG A 3 -13.70 -5.43 12.35
N THR A 4 -14.08 -4.17 12.33
CA THR A 4 -13.37 -3.07 12.99
C THR A 4 -14.23 -2.52 14.13
N LYS A 5 -13.65 -1.62 14.94
CA LYS A 5 -14.42 -0.89 15.98
C LYS A 5 -15.61 -0.11 15.39
N ARG A 6 -15.59 0.21 14.10
CA ARG A 6 -16.62 0.98 13.38
C ARG A 6 -17.52 0.11 12.49
N GLY A 7 -17.39 -1.24 12.52
CA GLY A 7 -18.18 -2.16 11.72
C GLY A 7 -17.37 -3.05 10.79
N LYS A 8 -18.03 -3.66 9.81
CA LYS A 8 -17.38 -4.49 8.78
C LYS A 8 -16.73 -3.58 7.73
N GLY A 9 -15.49 -3.86 7.37
CA GLY A 9 -14.75 -3.08 6.39
C GLY A 9 -13.83 -3.95 5.51
N THR A 10 -13.40 -3.34 4.41
CA THR A 10 -12.37 -3.87 3.51
C THR A 10 -11.17 -2.92 3.57
N LYS A 11 -9.99 -3.46 3.78
CA LYS A 11 -8.73 -2.71 3.69
C LYS A 11 -8.29 -2.71 2.24
N ILE A 12 -7.82 -1.56 1.77
CA ILE A 12 -7.23 -1.41 0.46
C ILE A 12 -5.76 -1.08 0.67
N MET A 13 -4.91 -1.89 0.06
CA MET A 13 -3.47 -1.69 0.00
C MET A 13 -3.11 -1.17 -1.38
N ALA A 14 -2.21 -0.20 -1.46
CA ALA A 14 -1.73 0.33 -2.72
C ALA A 14 -0.26 0.72 -2.66
N VAL A 15 0.44 0.49 -3.75
CA VAL A 15 1.77 1.03 -4.00
C VAL A 15 1.67 2.07 -5.11
N ALA A 16 2.31 3.21 -4.93
CA ALA A 16 2.33 4.31 -5.89
C ALA A 16 3.75 4.71 -6.25
N ALA A 17 3.99 4.95 -7.53
CA ALA A 17 5.23 5.52 -8.05
C ALA A 17 5.21 7.06 -8.03
N GLY A 18 6.35 7.69 -8.38
CA GLY A 18 6.69 9.10 -8.19
C GLY A 18 5.61 10.15 -8.45
N ASN A 19 4.74 9.95 -9.44
CA ASN A 19 3.66 10.89 -9.77
C ASN A 19 2.29 10.49 -9.18
N SER A 20 2.28 9.63 -8.16
CA SER A 20 1.08 9.00 -7.59
C SER A 20 0.38 8.06 -8.59
N VAL A 21 1.13 7.54 -9.55
CA VAL A 21 0.65 6.51 -10.46
C VAL A 21 0.55 5.20 -9.68
N PRO A 22 -0.60 4.52 -9.69
CA PRO A 22 -0.74 3.23 -9.02
C PRO A 22 0.16 2.18 -9.67
N VAL A 23 0.93 1.47 -8.86
CA VAL A 23 1.82 0.38 -9.29
C VAL A 23 1.25 -0.97 -8.91
N ALA A 24 0.65 -1.05 -7.73
CA ALA A 24 0.01 -2.26 -7.25
C ALA A 24 -1.21 -1.91 -6.40
N VAL A 25 -2.21 -2.79 -6.40
CA VAL A 25 -3.37 -2.67 -5.54
C VAL A 25 -3.89 -4.04 -5.14
N ALA A 26 -4.16 -4.21 -3.85
CA ALA A 26 -4.78 -5.39 -3.27
C ALA A 26 -5.86 -4.98 -2.26
N ILE A 27 -6.74 -5.90 -1.94
CA ILE A 27 -7.76 -5.72 -0.91
C ILE A 27 -7.78 -6.91 0.04
N ASP A 28 -8.03 -6.64 1.31
CA ASP A 28 -8.22 -7.69 2.29
C ASP A 28 -9.20 -7.27 3.39
N SER A 29 -9.37 -8.14 4.35
CA SER A 29 -10.12 -7.88 5.58
C SER A 29 -9.55 -6.65 6.31
N ALA A 30 -10.43 -5.77 6.77
CA ALA A 30 -10.02 -4.60 7.55
C ALA A 30 -9.32 -4.95 8.87
N SER A 31 -9.38 -6.19 9.32
CA SER A 31 -8.71 -6.70 10.54
C SER A 31 -7.28 -7.18 10.28
N ALA A 32 -6.89 -7.44 9.05
CA ALA A 32 -5.53 -7.89 8.73
C ALA A 32 -4.50 -6.77 9.02
N HIS A 33 -3.33 -7.17 9.57
CA HIS A 33 -2.25 -6.22 9.80
C HIS A 33 -1.56 -5.86 8.47
N GLU A 34 -1.24 -4.59 8.29
CA GLU A 34 -0.73 -4.06 7.02
C GLU A 34 0.57 -4.73 6.57
N SER A 35 1.48 -5.01 7.52
CA SER A 35 2.74 -5.70 7.21
C SER A 35 2.58 -7.12 6.66
N GLN A 36 1.44 -7.78 6.93
CA GLN A 36 1.15 -9.12 6.41
C GLN A 36 0.62 -9.10 4.97
N LEU A 37 0.15 -7.94 4.51
CA LEU A 37 -0.44 -7.77 3.19
C LEU A 37 0.56 -7.27 2.13
N VAL A 38 1.81 -7.05 2.52
CA VAL A 38 2.83 -6.47 1.62
C VAL A 38 3.08 -7.41 0.45
N ASP A 39 3.31 -8.70 0.69
CA ASP A 39 3.60 -9.69 -0.35
C ASP A 39 2.46 -9.82 -1.35
N GLU A 40 1.22 -9.94 -0.86
CA GLU A 40 0.04 -10.00 -1.73
C GLU A 40 -0.08 -8.72 -2.58
N THR A 41 0.22 -7.56 -1.98
CA THR A 41 0.16 -6.28 -2.69
C THR A 41 1.26 -6.21 -3.75
N LEU A 42 2.50 -6.60 -3.44
CA LEU A 42 3.61 -6.60 -4.39
C LEU A 42 3.40 -7.61 -5.52
N SER A 43 2.87 -8.79 -5.20
CA SER A 43 2.51 -9.82 -6.20
C SER A 43 1.40 -9.36 -7.15
N ALA A 44 0.56 -8.40 -6.72
CA ALA A 44 -0.48 -7.79 -7.55
C ALA A 44 0.04 -6.58 -8.36
N SER A 45 1.36 -6.44 -8.53
CA SER A 45 1.97 -5.36 -9.30
C SER A 45 1.48 -5.33 -10.75
N PHE A 46 1.32 -4.12 -11.27
CA PHE A 46 1.04 -3.86 -12.71
C PHE A 46 2.33 -3.78 -13.53
N LEU A 47 3.50 -3.83 -12.87
CA LEU A 47 4.82 -3.74 -13.48
C LEU A 47 5.57 -5.05 -13.31
N ASP A 48 6.35 -5.40 -14.31
CA ASP A 48 7.22 -6.59 -14.28
C ASP A 48 8.41 -6.40 -13.32
N GLU A 49 8.89 -5.16 -13.18
CA GLU A 49 9.99 -4.81 -12.28
C GLU A 49 9.51 -3.98 -11.09
N LEU A 50 9.90 -4.40 -9.91
CA LEU A 50 9.62 -3.67 -8.67
C LEU A 50 10.74 -2.66 -8.37
N ALA A 51 10.38 -1.57 -7.69
CA ALA A 51 11.36 -0.57 -7.27
C ALA A 51 12.28 -1.12 -6.17
N ALA A 52 13.56 -0.73 -6.19
CA ALA A 52 14.53 -1.13 -5.15
C ALA A 52 14.21 -0.55 -3.75
N ARG A 53 13.21 0.33 -3.63
CA ARG A 53 12.85 0.96 -2.36
C ARG A 53 11.36 1.12 -2.23
N LEU A 54 10.85 0.76 -1.05
CA LEU A 54 9.46 0.93 -0.64
C LEU A 54 9.38 1.90 0.55
N ILE A 55 8.46 2.87 0.48
CA ILE A 55 8.26 3.85 1.57
C ILE A 55 6.92 3.53 2.22
N GLY A 56 6.95 3.26 3.52
CA GLY A 56 5.77 2.97 4.33
C GLY A 56 5.66 3.84 5.57
N ASP A 57 4.57 3.71 6.31
CA ASP A 57 4.39 4.35 7.60
C ASP A 57 5.03 3.54 8.74
N LYS A 58 4.83 3.99 9.99
CA LYS A 58 5.36 3.31 11.18
C LYS A 58 4.87 1.86 11.35
N ALA A 59 3.77 1.47 10.71
CA ALA A 59 3.24 0.11 10.79
C ALA A 59 4.15 -0.90 10.11
N TYR A 60 4.95 -0.45 9.14
CA TYR A 60 5.91 -1.27 8.38
C TYR A 60 7.30 -1.32 9.01
N ASP A 61 7.55 -0.63 10.13
CA ASP A 61 8.81 -0.70 10.87
C ASP A 61 8.91 -2.00 11.65
N PHE A 62 9.36 -3.09 10.99
CA PHE A 62 9.39 -4.44 11.52
C PHE A 62 10.54 -5.24 10.90
N ASP A 63 11.56 -5.62 11.71
CA ASP A 63 12.77 -6.26 11.21
C ASP A 63 12.57 -7.55 10.37
N PRO A 64 11.61 -8.44 10.70
CA PRO A 64 11.31 -9.58 9.85
C PRO A 64 10.81 -9.19 8.46
N LEU A 65 10.01 -8.13 8.35
CA LEU A 65 9.53 -7.63 7.06
C LEU A 65 10.69 -7.03 6.24
N ASP A 66 11.58 -6.29 6.89
CA ASP A 66 12.75 -5.71 6.23
C ASP A 66 13.62 -6.77 5.59
N ARG A 67 13.96 -7.83 6.36
CA ARG A 67 14.75 -8.96 5.85
C ARG A 67 14.03 -9.69 4.72
N HIS A 68 12.74 -9.96 4.90
CA HIS A 68 11.95 -10.63 3.89
C HIS A 68 11.92 -9.85 2.57
N LEU A 69 11.72 -8.53 2.62
CA LEU A 69 11.71 -7.69 1.42
C LEU A 69 13.09 -7.61 0.75
N GLU A 70 14.16 -7.62 1.54
CA GLU A 70 15.53 -7.64 1.02
C GLU A 70 15.84 -9.00 0.36
N ASP A 71 15.51 -10.10 1.03
CA ASP A 71 15.83 -11.46 0.57
C ASP A 71 15.00 -11.86 -0.67
N GLU A 72 13.70 -11.58 -0.68
CA GLU A 72 12.79 -12.03 -1.74
C GLU A 72 12.72 -11.06 -2.92
N TYR A 73 12.82 -9.75 -2.67
CA TYR A 73 12.60 -8.72 -3.69
C TYR A 73 13.81 -7.81 -3.92
N GLY A 74 14.89 -7.94 -3.15
CA GLY A 74 16.01 -7.01 -3.18
C GLY A 74 15.60 -5.56 -2.83
N MET A 75 14.58 -5.40 -1.99
CA MET A 75 13.89 -4.15 -1.75
C MET A 75 14.17 -3.60 -0.34
N GLU A 76 14.61 -2.36 -0.24
CA GLU A 76 14.80 -1.64 1.02
C GLU A 76 13.48 -1.00 1.50
N MET A 77 12.99 -1.38 2.70
CA MET A 77 11.87 -0.70 3.34
C MET A 77 12.34 0.55 4.07
N ILE A 78 11.68 1.68 3.80
CA ILE A 78 11.92 2.97 4.46
C ILE A 78 10.66 3.33 5.27
N ALA A 79 10.72 3.11 6.57
CA ALA A 79 9.66 3.46 7.51
C ALA A 79 10.22 4.20 8.73
N PRO A 80 9.49 5.14 9.33
CA PRO A 80 9.92 5.78 10.57
C PRO A 80 9.86 4.77 11.73
N ASN A 81 10.84 4.87 12.64
CA ASN A 81 10.90 3.98 13.80
C ASN A 81 9.66 4.08 14.68
N ARG A 82 9.21 2.95 15.19
CA ARG A 82 8.19 2.87 16.25
C ARG A 82 8.76 3.39 17.56
N GLU A 83 7.94 4.06 18.37
CA GLU A 83 8.36 4.66 19.65
C GLU A 83 8.88 3.61 20.66
N ASN A 84 8.40 2.38 20.59
CA ASN A 84 8.74 1.28 21.52
C ASN A 84 9.90 0.40 21.02
N ARG A 85 10.68 0.86 20.07
CA ARG A 85 11.77 0.08 19.51
C ARG A 85 13.03 0.20 20.36
N SER A 86 13.60 -0.95 20.79
CA SER A 86 14.86 -0.98 21.56
C SER A 86 16.10 -0.69 20.71
N ARG A 87 16.01 -0.88 19.37
CA ARG A 87 17.04 -0.52 18.41
C ARG A 87 16.42 0.30 17.29
N THR A 88 16.94 1.49 17.10
CA THR A 88 16.62 2.31 15.94
C THR A 88 17.44 1.81 14.74
N GLN A 89 16.82 1.82 13.56
CA GLN A 89 17.55 1.55 12.32
C GLN A 89 18.30 2.81 11.94
N ASP A 90 19.54 2.94 12.43
CA ASP A 90 20.39 4.09 12.15
C ASP A 90 20.79 4.09 10.67
N GLY A 91 20.73 5.28 10.04
CA GLY A 91 21.19 5.51 8.68
C GLY A 91 20.14 5.36 7.58
N ARG A 92 18.92 4.97 7.87
CA ARG A 92 17.86 4.97 6.85
C ARG A 92 17.61 6.38 6.34
N PRO A 93 17.51 6.56 5.00
CA PRO A 93 17.29 7.89 4.43
C PRO A 93 15.85 8.37 4.65
N LEU A 94 15.46 8.63 5.91
CA LEU A 94 14.13 9.18 6.29
C LEU A 94 13.79 10.47 5.53
N ARG A 95 14.78 11.11 4.92
CA ARG A 95 14.58 12.20 3.96
C ARG A 95 13.64 11.79 2.82
N ARG A 96 13.64 10.50 2.43
CA ARG A 96 12.75 9.94 1.41
C ARG A 96 11.34 9.69 1.93
N TYR A 97 11.18 9.51 3.22
CA TYR A 97 9.87 9.38 3.86
C TYR A 97 8.94 10.59 3.58
N LYS A 98 9.50 11.76 3.36
CA LYS A 98 8.75 12.93 2.92
C LYS A 98 7.94 12.69 1.63
N ARG A 99 8.27 11.67 0.84
CA ARG A 99 7.52 11.28 -0.36
C ARG A 99 6.28 10.43 -0.08
N ARG A 100 5.96 10.13 1.18
CA ARG A 100 4.73 9.38 1.53
C ARG A 100 3.45 10.04 0.98
N TRP A 101 3.43 11.35 0.80
CA TRP A 101 2.33 12.06 0.18
C TRP A 101 1.93 11.52 -1.21
N VAL A 102 2.81 10.79 -1.89
CA VAL A 102 2.57 10.18 -3.19
C VAL A 102 1.41 9.17 -3.13
N VAL A 103 1.43 8.28 -2.15
CA VAL A 103 0.34 7.30 -1.95
C VAL A 103 -0.91 7.96 -1.35
N GLU A 104 -0.74 8.94 -0.49
CA GLU A 104 -1.87 9.72 0.07
C GLU A 104 -2.65 10.44 -1.05
N ARG A 105 -1.93 11.01 -2.02
CA ARG A 105 -2.55 11.64 -3.20
C ARG A 105 -3.25 10.62 -4.10
N LEU A 106 -2.67 9.42 -4.27
CA LEU A 106 -3.34 8.34 -5.00
C LEU A 106 -4.68 8.01 -4.34
N PHE A 107 -4.71 7.81 -3.01
CA PHE A 107 -5.94 7.55 -2.28
C PHE A 107 -6.95 8.70 -2.39
N ALA A 108 -6.49 9.96 -2.32
CA ALA A 108 -7.35 11.12 -2.53
C ALA A 108 -8.01 11.10 -3.91
N TRP A 109 -7.28 10.75 -4.97
CA TRP A 109 -7.86 10.62 -6.32
C TRP A 109 -8.84 9.46 -6.43
N LEU A 110 -8.56 8.32 -5.82
CA LEU A 110 -9.46 7.17 -5.80
C LEU A 110 -10.77 7.49 -5.07
N GLN A 111 -10.75 8.33 -4.03
CA GLN A 111 -11.96 8.75 -3.30
C GLN A 111 -12.96 9.55 -4.15
N TRP A 112 -12.56 10.11 -5.29
CA TRP A 112 -13.48 10.74 -6.23
C TRP A 112 -14.42 9.75 -6.92
N PHE A 113 -14.10 8.45 -6.86
CA PHE A 113 -14.99 7.41 -7.37
C PHE A 113 -15.92 6.94 -6.25
N ARG A 114 -17.21 7.24 -6.35
CA ARG A 114 -18.19 6.93 -5.29
C ARG A 114 -18.19 5.46 -4.84
N ARG A 115 -18.05 4.53 -5.79
CA ARG A 115 -18.02 3.08 -5.51
C ARG A 115 -16.76 2.62 -4.77
N TRP A 116 -15.75 3.45 -4.72
CA TRP A 116 -14.54 3.18 -3.98
C TRP A 116 -14.69 3.55 -2.49
N VAL A 117 -15.39 4.64 -2.20
CA VAL A 117 -15.64 5.12 -0.82
C VAL A 117 -16.63 4.21 -0.10
N THR A 118 -17.68 3.77 -0.81
CA THR A 118 -18.70 2.88 -0.27
C THR A 118 -18.73 1.62 -1.13
N ARG A 119 -18.39 0.49 -0.50
CA ARG A 119 -18.43 -0.80 -1.16
C ARG A 119 -19.87 -1.28 -1.25
N TYR A 120 -20.39 -1.36 -2.47
CA TYR A 120 -21.70 -1.95 -2.78
C TYR A 120 -21.59 -3.42 -3.21
N GLU A 121 -20.41 -3.82 -3.66
CA GLU A 121 -20.16 -5.16 -4.19
C GLU A 121 -20.12 -6.19 -3.06
N PHE A 122 -20.97 -7.22 -3.19
CA PHE A 122 -20.98 -8.33 -2.25
C PHE A 122 -19.67 -9.14 -2.32
N HIS A 123 -19.24 -9.47 -3.54
CA HIS A 123 -17.98 -10.19 -3.77
C HIS A 123 -16.78 -9.24 -3.71
N ALA A 124 -15.72 -9.70 -3.03
CA ALA A 124 -14.49 -8.91 -2.88
C ALA A 124 -13.80 -8.65 -4.22
N GLU A 125 -13.81 -9.63 -5.10
CA GLU A 125 -13.21 -9.56 -6.44
C GLU A 125 -13.85 -8.48 -7.30
N ASN A 126 -15.17 -8.31 -7.24
CA ASN A 126 -15.87 -7.25 -7.96
C ASN A 126 -15.48 -5.87 -7.44
N PHE A 127 -15.33 -5.75 -6.12
CA PHE A 127 -14.82 -4.51 -5.52
C PHE A 127 -13.39 -4.22 -5.93
N LEU A 128 -12.49 -5.23 -5.92
CA LEU A 128 -11.13 -5.08 -6.42
C LEU A 128 -11.12 -4.66 -7.89
N GLY A 129 -12.00 -5.24 -8.71
CA GLY A 129 -12.19 -4.84 -10.11
C GLY A 129 -12.53 -3.35 -10.25
N MET A 130 -13.42 -2.82 -9.40
CA MET A 130 -13.76 -1.39 -9.38
C MET A 130 -12.57 -0.51 -8.96
N VAL A 131 -11.79 -0.96 -7.98
CA VAL A 131 -10.56 -0.26 -7.56
C VAL A 131 -9.54 -0.22 -8.71
N ARG A 132 -9.33 -1.35 -9.39
CA ARG A 132 -8.43 -1.44 -10.56
C ARG A 132 -8.87 -0.54 -11.71
N LEU A 133 -10.17 -0.45 -11.99
CA LEU A 133 -10.70 0.49 -12.99
C LEU A 133 -10.41 1.94 -12.62
N GLY A 134 -10.52 2.30 -11.34
CA GLY A 134 -10.10 3.60 -10.84
C GLY A 134 -8.61 3.88 -11.06
N CYS A 135 -7.77 2.88 -10.82
CA CYS A 135 -6.33 2.95 -11.08
C CYS A 135 -6.03 3.16 -12.57
N ILE A 136 -6.67 2.39 -13.44
CA ILE A 136 -6.54 2.53 -14.90
C ILE A 136 -6.91 3.96 -15.33
N LYS A 137 -8.03 4.49 -14.85
CA LYS A 137 -8.45 5.85 -15.18
C LYS A 137 -7.46 6.92 -14.71
N ILE A 138 -6.79 6.69 -13.58
CA ILE A 138 -5.73 7.57 -13.10
C ILE A 138 -4.52 7.47 -14.03
N MET A 139 -4.09 6.26 -14.39
CA MET A 139 -2.94 6.05 -15.29
C MET A 139 -3.14 6.69 -16.66
N LEU A 140 -4.35 6.61 -17.22
CA LEU A 140 -4.70 7.23 -18.50
C LEU A 140 -4.53 8.76 -18.54
N ARG A 141 -4.38 9.43 -17.39
CA ARG A 141 -4.09 10.88 -17.34
C ARG A 141 -2.62 11.21 -17.61
N PHE A 142 -1.76 10.20 -17.59
CA PHE A 142 -0.32 10.34 -17.76
C PHE A 142 0.17 9.81 -19.11
N LEU A 143 -0.74 9.33 -19.96
CA LEU A 143 -0.51 8.98 -21.36
C LEU A 143 -0.77 10.19 -22.25
#